data_e4c8871165277e91fd836ecd45a34b4f
#
_entry.id   e4c8871165277e91fd836ecd45a34b4f
#
_cell.length_a   1.000
_cell.length_b   1.000
_cell.length_c   1.000
_cell.angle_alpha   90.00
_cell.angle_beta   90.00
_cell.angle_gamma   90.00
#
_symmetry.space_group_name_H-M   'P 1'
#
loop_
_entity.id
_entity.type
_entity.pdbx_description
1 polymer ?
#
loop_
_entity_poly.entity_id
_entity_poly.type
_entity_poly.pdbx_seq_one_letter_code
_entity_poly.pdbx_strand_id
1 'polypeptide(L)'
;IRTKEGLSYGVGSQLSANKEDDLGMFMAYAICAPENAPKVEASFKDELAQIIAKGYTQEEVDAAKKSWMQSRQVSRAQDRELAGRMQSQRFFGRTMAFDAEMEAKVMAVTPAQIQAAMKKYFDAAKMSFYRAGDFKRVNVTW
;
A
#
# COMPACT_ATOMS: atom_id res chain seq x y z
N ILE A 1 -3.36 14.48 -1.20
CA ILE A 1 -2.25 15.06 -0.40
C ILE A 1 -1.21 15.70 -1.32
N ARG A 2 -0.47 14.92 -2.15
CA ARG A 2 0.58 15.49 -3.01
C ARG A 2 -0.01 16.31 -4.16
N THR A 3 -0.80 15.68 -5.02
CA THR A 3 -1.23 16.28 -6.30
C THR A 3 -2.38 17.27 -6.14
N LYS A 4 -3.35 16.98 -5.27
CA LYS A 4 -4.52 17.84 -5.07
C LYS A 4 -4.24 19.00 -4.12
N GLU A 5 -3.45 18.79 -3.06
CA GLU A 5 -3.30 19.75 -1.97
C GLU A 5 -1.90 20.40 -1.91
N GLY A 6 -0.91 19.82 -2.61
CA GLY A 6 0.45 20.33 -2.62
C GLY A 6 1.18 20.27 -1.27
N LEU A 7 0.68 19.50 -0.31
CA LEU A 7 1.17 19.49 1.08
C LEU A 7 2.45 18.67 1.26
N SER A 8 2.82 17.81 0.31
CA SER A 8 3.96 16.90 0.48
C SER A 8 4.78 16.77 -0.80
N TYR A 9 6.07 16.54 -0.65
CA TYR A 9 7.00 16.22 -1.74
C TYR A 9 6.81 14.78 -2.24
N GLY A 10 6.52 13.86 -1.35
CA GLY A 10 6.30 12.46 -1.66
C GLY A 10 5.40 11.80 -0.65
N VAL A 11 4.60 10.86 -1.13
CA VAL A 11 3.75 9.99 -0.32
C VAL A 11 3.89 8.57 -0.82
N GLY A 12 3.75 7.62 0.06
CA GLY A 12 3.71 6.22 -0.31
C GLY A 12 3.04 5.38 0.75
N SER A 13 2.66 4.18 0.36
CA SER A 13 2.14 3.18 1.27
C SER A 13 2.67 1.80 0.90
N GLN A 14 2.78 0.94 1.89
CA GLN A 14 3.20 -0.43 1.72
C GLN A 14 2.35 -1.33 2.63
N LEU A 15 1.89 -2.42 2.07
CA LEU A 15 1.30 -3.53 2.79
C LEU A 15 2.22 -4.74 2.66
N SER A 16 2.63 -5.29 3.77
CA SER A 16 3.37 -6.56 3.81
C SER A 16 2.56 -7.60 4.59
N ALA A 17 2.61 -8.83 4.11
CA ALA A 17 2.07 -9.98 4.81
C ALA A 17 3.12 -11.07 4.79
N ASN A 18 3.42 -11.64 5.95
CA ASN A 18 4.35 -12.75 6.04
C ASN A 18 3.70 -14.00 5.42
N LYS A 19 4.54 -14.86 4.83
CA LYS A 19 4.10 -16.12 4.24
C LYS A 19 4.06 -17.28 5.26
N GLU A 20 4.76 -17.11 6.36
CA GLU A 20 4.98 -18.17 7.37
C GLU A 20 4.27 -17.87 8.69
N ASP A 21 4.04 -16.59 9.00
CA ASP A 21 3.42 -16.14 10.24
C ASP A 21 2.18 -15.30 9.96
N ASP A 22 1.24 -15.27 10.89
CA ASP A 22 0.05 -14.41 10.85
C ASP A 22 0.41 -12.92 11.13
N LEU A 23 1.53 -12.46 10.56
CA LEU A 23 2.02 -11.10 10.71
C LEU A 23 1.79 -10.32 9.42
N GLY A 24 1.02 -9.26 9.53
CA GLY A 24 0.84 -8.27 8.47
C GLY A 24 1.11 -6.87 8.97
N MET A 25 1.69 -6.02 8.14
CA MET A 25 1.96 -4.62 8.47
C MET A 25 1.54 -3.71 7.31
N PHE A 26 0.74 -2.71 7.63
CA PHE A 26 0.50 -1.58 6.75
C PHE A 26 1.28 -0.38 7.25
N MET A 27 2.01 0.27 6.37
CA MET A 27 2.74 1.50 6.63
C MET A 27 2.42 2.51 5.52
N ALA A 28 2.19 3.76 5.92
CA ALA A 28 2.13 4.89 5.00
C ALA A 28 3.11 5.96 5.47
N TYR A 29 3.66 6.72 4.54
CA TYR A 29 4.56 7.82 4.85
C TYR A 29 4.30 9.02 3.95
N ALA A 30 4.63 10.19 4.47
CA ALA A 30 4.67 11.43 3.70
C ALA A 30 5.93 12.21 4.06
N ILE A 31 6.57 12.79 3.04
CA ILE A 31 7.70 13.71 3.19
C ILE A 31 7.16 15.11 2.90
N CYS A 32 7.14 15.97 3.91
CA CYS A 32 6.57 17.30 3.82
C CYS A 32 7.40 18.32 4.61
N ALA A 33 7.15 19.59 4.38
CA ALA A 33 7.65 20.65 5.25
C ALA A 33 7.03 20.49 6.66
N PRO A 34 7.78 20.74 7.75
CA PRO A 34 7.30 20.53 9.11
C PRO A 34 5.97 21.22 9.43
N GLU A 35 5.75 22.43 8.91
CA GLU A 35 4.52 23.22 9.06
C GLU A 35 3.29 22.56 8.41
N ASN A 36 3.49 21.69 7.45
CA ASN A 36 2.41 20.96 6.77
C ASN A 36 2.06 19.63 7.46
N ALA A 37 2.88 19.15 8.38
CA ALA A 37 2.71 17.83 8.97
C ALA A 37 1.33 17.60 9.62
N PRO A 38 0.73 18.55 10.38
CA PRO A 38 -0.63 18.36 10.92
C PRO A 38 -1.69 18.24 9.82
N LYS A 39 -1.57 19.04 8.75
CA LYS A 39 -2.50 19.00 7.61
C LYS A 39 -2.40 17.69 6.85
N VAL A 40 -1.16 17.21 6.63
CA VAL A 40 -0.90 15.91 5.99
C VAL A 40 -1.51 14.77 6.79
N GLU A 41 -1.38 14.80 8.11
CA GLU A 41 -1.99 13.78 8.98
C GLU A 41 -3.51 13.82 8.92
N ALA A 42 -4.11 15.01 8.96
CA ALA A 42 -5.56 15.18 8.84
C ALA A 42 -6.07 14.65 7.48
N SER A 43 -5.43 15.06 6.37
CA SER A 43 -5.76 14.56 5.03
C SER A 43 -5.62 13.04 4.93
N PHE A 44 -4.59 12.45 5.53
CA PHE A 44 -4.44 10.99 5.54
C PHE A 44 -5.59 10.29 6.25
N LYS A 45 -5.98 10.81 7.42
CA LYS A 45 -7.11 10.26 8.20
C LYS A 45 -8.42 10.35 7.44
N ASP A 46 -8.67 11.48 6.79
CA ASP A 46 -9.86 11.71 5.98
C ASP A 46 -9.92 10.78 4.76
N GLU A 47 -8.83 10.66 4.02
CA GLU A 47 -8.75 9.77 2.86
C GLU A 47 -8.94 8.31 3.28
N LEU A 48 -8.32 7.88 4.37
CA LEU A 48 -8.48 6.52 4.89
C LEU A 48 -9.95 6.26 5.29
N ALA A 49 -10.59 7.20 5.99
CA ALA A 49 -11.99 7.08 6.36
C ALA A 49 -12.91 7.01 5.12
N GLN A 50 -12.63 7.81 4.10
CA GLN A 50 -13.39 7.78 2.85
C GLN A 50 -13.22 6.44 2.12
N ILE A 51 -12.00 5.90 2.02
CA ILE A 51 -11.75 4.61 1.38
C ILE A 51 -12.46 3.48 2.13
N ILE A 52 -12.42 3.48 3.46
CA ILE A 52 -13.13 2.47 4.27
C ILE A 52 -14.65 2.57 4.07
N ALA A 53 -15.19 3.79 4.01
CA ALA A 53 -16.63 4.02 3.88
C ALA A 53 -17.15 3.72 2.46
N LYS A 54 -16.48 4.25 1.44
CA LYS A 54 -16.96 4.25 0.03
C LYS A 54 -16.32 3.14 -0.82
N GLY A 55 -15.12 2.66 -0.45
CA GLY A 55 -14.31 1.75 -1.27
C GLY A 55 -13.62 2.46 -2.44
N TYR A 56 -13.10 1.66 -3.36
CA TYR A 56 -12.50 2.11 -4.62
C TYR A 56 -13.47 1.94 -5.77
N THR A 57 -13.32 2.75 -6.82
CA THR A 57 -14.07 2.58 -8.07
C THR A 57 -13.54 1.39 -8.87
N GLN A 58 -14.33 0.90 -9.83
CA GLN A 58 -13.89 -0.17 -10.72
C GLN A 58 -12.65 0.24 -11.53
N GLU A 59 -12.64 1.51 -12.03
CA GLU A 59 -11.51 2.05 -12.80
C GLU A 59 -10.22 2.09 -11.99
N GLU A 60 -10.29 2.47 -10.72
CA GLU A 60 -9.12 2.49 -9.84
C GLU A 60 -8.56 1.08 -9.61
N VAL A 61 -9.45 0.12 -9.38
CA VAL A 61 -9.05 -1.28 -9.19
C VAL A 61 -8.46 -1.87 -10.47
N ASP A 62 -9.05 -1.60 -11.62
CA ASP A 62 -8.55 -2.10 -12.91
C ASP A 62 -7.21 -1.47 -13.27
N ALA A 63 -7.03 -0.17 -13.01
CA ALA A 63 -5.75 0.50 -13.19
C ALA A 63 -4.65 -0.08 -12.28
N ALA A 64 -4.97 -0.36 -11.02
CA ALA A 64 -4.04 -0.99 -10.08
C ALA A 64 -3.64 -2.40 -10.52
N LYS A 65 -4.61 -3.24 -10.94
CA LYS A 65 -4.35 -4.58 -11.49
C LYS A 65 -3.45 -4.54 -12.72
N LYS A 66 -3.74 -3.63 -13.66
CA LYS A 66 -2.93 -3.45 -14.86
C LYS A 66 -1.49 -3.08 -14.53
N SER A 67 -1.29 -2.11 -13.65
CA SER A 67 0.02 -1.68 -13.18
C SER A 67 0.77 -2.81 -12.48
N TRP A 68 0.11 -3.56 -11.62
CA TRP A 68 0.67 -4.70 -10.91
C TRP A 68 1.12 -5.81 -11.88
N MET A 69 0.30 -6.16 -12.88
CA MET A 69 0.65 -7.15 -13.90
C MET A 69 1.83 -6.71 -14.76
N GLN A 70 1.88 -5.44 -15.17
CA GLN A 70 3.01 -4.88 -15.92
C GLN A 70 4.31 -4.98 -15.12
N SER A 71 4.29 -4.60 -13.82
CA SER A 71 5.46 -4.71 -12.95
C SER A 71 5.96 -6.16 -12.85
N ARG A 72 5.06 -7.12 -12.76
CA ARG A 72 5.43 -8.54 -12.72
C ARG A 72 6.05 -9.04 -14.04
N GLN A 73 5.52 -8.58 -15.18
CA GLN A 73 6.09 -8.91 -16.48
C GLN A 73 7.51 -8.36 -16.64
N VAL A 74 7.72 -7.09 -16.27
CA VAL A 74 9.05 -6.46 -16.29
C VAL A 74 10.01 -7.18 -15.34
N SER A 75 9.58 -7.51 -14.12
CA SER A 75 10.38 -8.24 -13.14
C SER A 75 10.82 -9.63 -13.67
N ARG A 76 9.91 -10.36 -14.35
CA ARG A 76 10.25 -11.67 -14.94
C ARG A 76 11.23 -11.61 -16.09
N ALA A 77 11.32 -10.48 -16.78
CA ALA A 77 12.30 -10.28 -17.86
C ALA A 77 13.73 -10.03 -17.34
N GLN A 78 13.90 -9.88 -16.02
CA GLN A 78 15.20 -9.68 -15.39
C GLN A 78 15.67 -10.99 -14.74
N ASP A 79 16.80 -11.52 -15.19
CA ASP A 79 17.33 -12.81 -14.74
C ASP A 79 17.48 -12.90 -13.22
N ARG A 80 17.99 -11.86 -12.58
CA ARG A 80 18.16 -11.80 -11.13
C ARG A 80 16.83 -11.94 -10.39
N GLU A 81 15.80 -11.23 -10.84
CA GLU A 81 14.46 -11.25 -10.24
C GLU A 81 13.79 -12.60 -10.47
N LEU A 82 13.93 -13.16 -11.66
CA LEU A 82 13.42 -14.48 -11.99
C LEU A 82 14.09 -15.56 -11.14
N ALA A 83 15.42 -15.56 -11.04
CA ALA A 83 16.17 -16.49 -10.22
C ALA A 83 15.78 -16.41 -8.74
N GLY A 84 15.66 -15.19 -8.18
CA GLY A 84 15.21 -14.98 -6.81
C GLY A 84 13.79 -15.51 -6.56
N ARG A 85 12.90 -15.34 -7.55
CA ARG A 85 11.53 -15.90 -7.49
C ARG A 85 11.54 -17.42 -7.50
N MET A 86 12.31 -18.04 -8.40
CA MET A 86 12.45 -19.49 -8.46
C MET A 86 13.02 -20.06 -7.16
N GLN A 87 14.03 -19.41 -6.60
CA GLN A 87 14.60 -19.78 -5.30
C GLN A 87 13.55 -19.70 -4.19
N SER A 88 12.79 -18.61 -4.13
CA SER A 88 11.70 -18.42 -3.16
C SER A 88 10.63 -19.52 -3.31
N GLN A 89 10.18 -19.83 -4.52
CA GLN A 89 9.22 -20.90 -4.74
C GLN A 89 9.77 -22.27 -4.30
N ARG A 90 11.04 -22.54 -4.63
CA ARG A 90 11.71 -23.78 -4.18
C ARG A 90 11.77 -23.88 -2.66
N PHE A 91 12.14 -22.80 -1.98
CA PHE A 91 12.21 -22.74 -0.51
C PHE A 91 10.87 -23.05 0.15
N PHE A 92 9.77 -22.51 -0.38
CA PHE A 92 8.42 -22.74 0.13
C PHE A 92 7.73 -24.02 -0.40
N GLY A 93 8.46 -24.90 -1.11
CA GLY A 93 7.89 -26.11 -1.68
C GLY A 93 6.84 -25.86 -2.76
N ARG A 94 6.92 -24.71 -3.45
CA ARG A 94 5.98 -24.26 -4.49
C ARG A 94 6.62 -24.36 -5.88
N THR A 95 5.80 -24.23 -6.90
CA THR A 95 6.22 -24.15 -8.31
C THR A 95 5.78 -22.81 -8.90
N MET A 96 6.16 -22.53 -10.13
CA MET A 96 5.69 -21.35 -10.86
C MET A 96 4.18 -21.36 -11.13
N ALA A 97 3.52 -22.51 -11.02
CA ALA A 97 2.06 -22.58 -11.09
C ALA A 97 1.40 -21.76 -9.97
N PHE A 98 2.02 -21.70 -8.78
CA PHE A 98 1.55 -20.84 -7.69
C PHE A 98 1.49 -19.35 -8.08
N ASP A 99 2.47 -18.88 -8.86
CA ASP A 99 2.47 -17.50 -9.36
C ASP A 99 1.32 -17.25 -10.33
N ALA A 100 1.04 -18.19 -11.23
CA ALA A 100 -0.07 -18.10 -12.18
C ALA A 100 -1.44 -18.10 -11.46
N GLU A 101 -1.60 -18.96 -10.45
CA GLU A 101 -2.81 -18.99 -9.63
C GLU A 101 -3.02 -17.69 -8.84
N MET A 102 -1.93 -17.13 -8.27
CA MET A 102 -1.99 -15.86 -7.57
C MET A 102 -2.39 -14.73 -8.52
N GLU A 103 -1.81 -14.69 -9.71
CA GLU A 103 -2.17 -13.69 -10.73
C GLU A 103 -3.65 -13.79 -11.12
N ALA A 104 -4.15 -14.99 -11.34
CA ALA A 104 -5.56 -15.20 -11.62
C ALA A 104 -6.46 -14.72 -10.46
N LYS A 105 -6.09 -15.03 -9.21
CA LYS A 105 -6.82 -14.56 -8.03
C LYS A 105 -6.81 -13.04 -7.91
N VAL A 106 -5.67 -12.38 -8.12
CA VAL A 106 -5.56 -10.90 -8.07
C VAL A 106 -6.43 -10.28 -9.18
N MET A 107 -6.39 -10.83 -10.39
CA MET A 107 -7.22 -10.33 -11.50
C MET A 107 -8.72 -10.50 -11.24
N ALA A 108 -9.14 -11.50 -10.47
CA ALA A 108 -10.52 -11.74 -10.10
C ALA A 108 -11.03 -10.87 -8.92
N VAL A 109 -10.15 -10.18 -8.18
CA VAL A 109 -10.56 -9.34 -7.03
C VAL A 109 -11.51 -8.23 -7.49
N THR A 110 -12.54 -7.98 -6.70
CA THR A 110 -13.54 -6.93 -6.96
C THR A 110 -13.41 -5.77 -5.99
N PRO A 111 -13.90 -4.55 -6.33
CA PRO A 111 -13.94 -3.43 -5.39
C PRO A 111 -14.65 -3.77 -4.08
N ALA A 112 -15.73 -4.54 -4.13
CA ALA A 112 -16.47 -4.97 -2.94
C ALA A 112 -15.63 -5.84 -2.00
N GLN A 113 -14.82 -6.75 -2.55
CA GLN A 113 -13.92 -7.59 -1.76
C GLN A 113 -12.81 -6.75 -1.10
N ILE A 114 -12.26 -5.78 -1.82
CA ILE A 114 -11.26 -4.85 -1.26
C ILE A 114 -11.89 -4.05 -0.12
N GLN A 115 -13.08 -3.48 -0.32
CA GLN A 115 -13.77 -2.72 0.72
C GLN A 115 -14.09 -3.57 1.96
N ALA A 116 -14.53 -4.81 1.77
CA ALA A 116 -14.75 -5.73 2.88
C ALA A 116 -13.47 -6.03 3.68
N ALA A 117 -12.35 -6.22 2.99
CA ALA A 117 -11.05 -6.39 3.63
C ALA A 117 -10.60 -5.11 4.36
N MET A 118 -10.78 -3.93 3.76
CA MET A 118 -10.48 -2.66 4.42
C MET A 118 -11.28 -2.50 5.72
N LYS A 119 -12.58 -2.73 5.70
CA LYS A 119 -13.44 -2.65 6.89
C LYS A 119 -13.05 -3.66 7.98
N LYS A 120 -12.54 -4.81 7.60
CA LYS A 120 -12.15 -5.86 8.54
C LYS A 120 -10.81 -5.59 9.23
N TYR A 121 -9.84 -5.09 8.48
CA TYR A 121 -8.45 -5.05 8.93
C TYR A 121 -7.93 -3.65 9.26
N PHE A 122 -8.60 -2.59 8.79
CA PHE A 122 -8.13 -1.23 9.00
C PHE A 122 -9.01 -0.50 10.03
N ASP A 123 -8.37 -0.06 11.09
CA ASP A 123 -8.97 0.78 12.13
C ASP A 123 -8.06 1.98 12.37
N ALA A 124 -8.48 3.15 11.92
CA ALA A 124 -7.69 4.37 12.05
C ALA A 124 -7.37 4.73 13.51
N ALA A 125 -8.22 4.32 14.46
CA ALA A 125 -8.00 4.56 15.89
C ALA A 125 -6.86 3.72 16.47
N LYS A 126 -6.50 2.61 15.81
CA LYS A 126 -5.41 1.70 16.22
C LYS A 126 -4.09 1.98 15.51
N MET A 127 -4.05 2.96 14.61
CA MET A 127 -2.83 3.32 13.91
C MET A 127 -1.91 4.17 14.79
N SER A 128 -0.62 3.84 14.78
CA SER A 128 0.43 4.65 15.41
C SER A 128 0.97 5.67 14.41
N PHE A 129 1.11 6.91 14.84
CA PHE A 129 1.66 8.00 14.04
C PHE A 129 3.00 8.42 14.59
N TYR A 130 4.03 8.36 13.75
CA TYR A 130 5.39 8.78 14.06
C TYR A 130 5.75 10.01 13.23
N ARG A 131 6.39 10.98 13.86
CA ARG A 131 6.75 12.23 13.23
C ARG A 131 8.22 12.52 13.52
N ALA A 132 8.97 12.89 12.49
CA ALA A 132 10.37 13.28 12.62
C ALA A 132 10.61 14.57 11.82
N GLY A 133 11.17 15.58 12.48
CA GLY A 133 11.45 16.88 11.87
C GLY A 133 11.77 17.95 12.90
N ASP A 134 12.21 19.11 12.43
CA ASP A 134 12.47 20.28 13.28
C ASP A 134 11.19 21.09 13.53
N PHE A 135 10.30 20.52 14.33
CA PHE A 135 9.01 21.14 14.67
C PHE A 135 9.14 22.36 15.61
N LYS A 136 10.25 22.45 16.36
CA LYS A 136 10.50 23.60 17.25
C LYS A 136 10.73 24.89 16.47
N ARG A 137 11.39 24.79 15.31
CA ARG A 137 11.71 25.94 14.45
C ARG A 137 10.48 26.59 13.86
N VAL A 138 9.40 25.87 13.67
CA VAL A 138 8.18 26.32 12.96
C VAL A 138 6.94 26.40 13.84
N ASN A 139 7.10 26.22 15.18
CA ASN A 139 6.00 26.32 16.17
C ASN A 139 4.74 25.53 15.77
N VAL A 140 4.93 24.27 15.35
CA VAL A 140 3.80 23.41 14.95
C VAL A 140 2.96 23.03 16.16
N THR A 141 1.64 23.25 16.07
CA THR A 141 0.66 22.76 17.04
C THR A 141 -0.06 21.53 16.47
N TRP A 142 -0.21 20.49 17.31
CA TRP A 142 -0.84 19.20 16.95
C TRP A 142 -2.26 19.08 17.47
#